data_5601aab9e4f5de1aee87e09640f47053
#
_entry.id   5601aab9e4f5de1aee87e09640f47053
#
_cell.length_a   1.000
_cell.length_b   1.000
_cell.length_c   1.000
_cell.angle_alpha   90.00
_cell.angle_beta   90.00
_cell.angle_gamma   90.00
#
_symmetry.space_group_name_H-M   'P 1'
#
loop_
_entity.id
_entity.type
_entity.pdbx_description
1 polymer ?
#
loop_
_entity_poly.entity_id
_entity_poly.type
_entity_poly.pdbx_seq_one_letter_code
_entity_poly.pdbx_strand_id
1 'polypeptide(L)'
;MSGEKEDRAVITLQFGNYSNYIGSHFWNIQEAGFVYSTGTNSKCVPDISNDVLFREGINGLGKNDGQLTYTPRLVSVDLKGALGCLPLYGDLYNNDLSSIVRMNKSDSVPIWSGEVKIEKEQEKRKNEFLKYLDADELQCESVRKKQKNENNCILEDQDKDVCEYKEENIVSKPQNYEEYKKIYNLDNQVNTWSDYLSTRFHPQTNVVAEEYIHGDLRTRPFDIFGLGYNYENLVEDIEDHIRFFAEEADYLKGFHMLVDANDAFGGVGCKISELLADEYSTKGKIAFPCIAHNNEAQKVSQNFQINNLSQFLNTALTYKGLTGSCGLVTPLSLSKDTFPIKNNYRRIPMVNYQTQNNYHTSAILAAAVDTITLPWRSRRNRIDMHEIVSKLNLNGRKVAGAALALPLPLTSDQFFVQLLEDIEAETGRNGVNIHDKMNLTSITPGSHIVNNEIQAEAWSIRGINKDKFKPKRDMRSNNLPSYTGRYAMIDSVPGALFSHFDKMKATRKCHIPMPQSISSIDDGLPTGCPFPHIFDKSKVSKSGFLLDETSEGSGKKNKKNYW
;
A
#
# COMPACT_ATOMS: atom_id res chain seq x y z
N MET A 1 12.61 -32.08 -7.51
CA MET A 1 11.19 -31.79 -7.32
C MET A 1 11.00 -30.32 -7.67
N SER A 2 10.54 -30.04 -8.89
CA SER A 2 10.12 -28.70 -9.30
C SER A 2 8.84 -28.40 -8.53
N GLY A 3 8.94 -27.57 -7.50
CA GLY A 3 7.76 -27.05 -6.82
C GLY A 3 6.96 -26.25 -7.84
N GLU A 4 5.78 -26.72 -8.17
CA GLU A 4 4.82 -25.99 -8.96
C GLU A 4 4.62 -24.63 -8.29
N LYS A 5 4.90 -23.57 -9.03
CA LYS A 5 4.52 -22.20 -8.67
C LYS A 5 2.99 -22.16 -8.67
N GLU A 6 2.37 -22.42 -7.54
CA GLU A 6 0.96 -22.08 -7.36
C GLU A 6 0.86 -20.55 -7.25
N ASP A 7 0.69 -19.89 -8.35
CA ASP A 7 0.48 -18.44 -8.42
C ASP A 7 -0.91 -18.10 -7.85
N ARG A 8 -0.94 -17.81 -6.57
CA ARG A 8 -2.16 -17.45 -5.83
C ARG A 8 -2.43 -15.97 -5.97
N ALA A 9 -3.06 -15.57 -7.06
CA ALA A 9 -3.30 -14.17 -7.39
C ALA A 9 -4.37 -13.51 -6.52
N VAL A 10 -4.16 -12.25 -6.20
CA VAL A 10 -5.14 -11.35 -5.59
C VAL A 10 -5.21 -10.09 -6.44
N ILE A 11 -6.42 -9.70 -6.84
CA ILE A 11 -6.66 -8.47 -7.60
C ILE A 11 -7.02 -7.36 -6.61
N THR A 12 -6.39 -6.20 -6.79
CA THR A 12 -6.67 -5.02 -5.98
C THR A 12 -7.53 -4.05 -6.79
N LEU A 13 -8.61 -3.56 -6.18
CA LEU A 13 -9.53 -2.60 -6.75
C LEU A 13 -9.48 -1.31 -5.92
N GLN A 14 -9.34 -0.17 -6.58
CA GLN A 14 -9.25 1.14 -5.94
C GLN A 14 -10.31 2.05 -6.54
N PHE A 15 -11.20 2.56 -5.72
CA PHE A 15 -12.32 3.40 -6.14
C PHE A 15 -12.24 4.75 -5.44
N GLY A 16 -11.86 5.77 -6.20
CA GLY A 16 -11.83 7.15 -5.74
C GLY A 16 -10.43 7.69 -5.44
N ASN A 17 -10.37 8.99 -5.32
CA ASN A 17 -9.12 9.72 -5.25
C ASN A 17 -8.29 9.38 -4.00
N TYR A 18 -8.91 9.33 -2.81
CA TYR A 18 -8.19 9.03 -1.57
C TYR A 18 -7.75 7.57 -1.50
N SER A 19 -8.57 6.64 -1.99
CA SER A 19 -8.20 5.24 -2.16
C SER A 19 -6.99 5.07 -3.08
N ASN A 20 -6.90 5.88 -4.15
CA ASN A 20 -5.75 5.91 -5.05
C ASN A 20 -4.50 6.51 -4.38
N TYR A 21 -4.64 7.53 -3.50
CA TYR A 21 -3.53 7.99 -2.64
C TYR A 21 -2.99 6.86 -1.75
N ILE A 22 -3.87 6.11 -1.08
CA ILE A 22 -3.46 4.95 -0.26
C ILE A 22 -2.79 3.90 -1.14
N GLY A 23 -3.40 3.61 -2.29
CA GLY A 23 -2.89 2.63 -3.24
C GLY A 23 -1.51 2.98 -3.79
N SER A 24 -1.24 4.23 -4.14
CA SER A 24 0.07 4.66 -4.62
C SER A 24 1.17 4.39 -3.60
N HIS A 25 0.95 4.70 -2.32
CA HIS A 25 1.91 4.34 -1.27
C HIS A 25 2.01 2.82 -1.09
N PHE A 26 0.89 2.11 -1.15
CA PHE A 26 0.90 0.66 -1.04
C PHE A 26 1.75 0.02 -2.14
N TRP A 27 1.59 0.43 -3.40
CA TRP A 27 2.36 -0.10 -4.52
C TRP A 27 3.84 0.28 -4.44
N ASN A 28 4.16 1.50 -4.05
CA ASN A 28 5.55 1.91 -3.83
C ASN A 28 6.23 1.08 -2.72
N ILE A 29 5.50 0.75 -1.64
CA ILE A 29 6.00 -0.15 -0.59
C ILE A 29 6.27 -1.56 -1.15
N GLN A 30 5.39 -2.07 -2.02
CA GLN A 30 5.60 -3.39 -2.64
C GLN A 30 6.81 -3.37 -3.56
N GLU A 31 6.94 -2.36 -4.42
CA GLU A 31 8.05 -2.22 -5.35
C GLU A 31 9.39 -2.08 -4.65
N ALA A 32 9.46 -1.29 -3.58
CA ALA A 32 10.66 -1.17 -2.75
C ALA A 32 11.09 -2.49 -2.09
N GLY A 33 10.19 -3.45 -1.96
CA GLY A 33 10.45 -4.81 -1.48
C GLY A 33 10.90 -5.81 -2.56
N PHE A 34 10.96 -5.41 -3.85
CA PHE A 34 11.44 -6.30 -4.90
C PHE A 34 12.95 -6.53 -4.80
N VAL A 35 13.34 -7.80 -4.78
CA VAL A 35 14.73 -8.22 -4.86
C VAL A 35 15.00 -8.76 -6.27
N TYR A 36 15.62 -7.96 -7.10
CA TYR A 36 16.08 -8.38 -8.42
C TYR A 36 17.32 -9.24 -8.27
N SER A 37 17.22 -10.54 -8.54
CA SER A 37 18.36 -11.46 -8.47
C SER A 37 19.32 -11.21 -9.62
N THR A 38 20.39 -10.47 -9.40
CA THR A 38 21.44 -10.18 -10.40
C THR A 38 22.60 -11.20 -10.41
N GLY A 39 22.45 -12.39 -9.83
CA GLY A 39 23.55 -13.37 -9.85
C GLY A 39 23.25 -14.67 -9.12
N THR A 40 23.97 -15.69 -9.51
CA THR A 40 23.88 -17.09 -9.04
C THR A 40 24.17 -17.29 -7.54
N ASN A 41 24.45 -16.25 -6.78
CA ASN A 41 24.88 -16.33 -5.36
C ASN A 41 23.96 -15.65 -4.35
N SER A 42 22.82 -15.06 -4.73
CA SER A 42 21.91 -14.48 -3.74
C SER A 42 21.06 -15.57 -3.08
N LYS A 43 21.52 -16.05 -1.92
CA LYS A 43 20.76 -16.98 -1.05
C LYS A 43 19.60 -16.32 -0.30
N CYS A 44 19.30 -15.05 -0.55
CA CYS A 44 18.27 -14.34 0.18
C CYS A 44 16.97 -14.38 -0.64
N VAL A 45 16.09 -15.31 -0.30
CA VAL A 45 14.74 -15.35 -0.84
C VAL A 45 13.88 -14.37 -0.02
N PRO A 46 13.21 -13.40 -0.64
CA PRO A 46 12.35 -12.45 0.08
C PRO A 46 11.21 -13.18 0.80
N ASP A 47 10.86 -12.70 1.98
CA ASP A 47 9.80 -13.29 2.79
C ASP A 47 8.40 -13.11 2.16
N ILE A 48 8.23 -12.08 1.35
CA ILE A 48 6.97 -11.78 0.63
C ILE A 48 7.01 -12.38 -0.77
N SER A 49 5.90 -12.99 -1.19
CA SER A 49 5.69 -13.42 -2.58
C SER A 49 5.09 -12.27 -3.39
N ASN A 50 5.87 -11.75 -4.31
CA ASN A 50 5.40 -10.67 -5.20
C ASN A 50 4.38 -11.19 -6.23
N ASP A 51 4.44 -12.48 -6.59
CA ASP A 51 3.54 -13.12 -7.57
C ASP A 51 2.06 -13.05 -7.17
N VAL A 52 1.78 -12.84 -5.87
CA VAL A 52 0.40 -12.69 -5.36
C VAL A 52 -0.27 -11.43 -5.89
N LEU A 53 0.46 -10.32 -5.92
CA LEU A 53 -0.07 -9.00 -6.29
C LEU A 53 0.38 -8.53 -7.67
N PHE A 54 1.49 -9.03 -8.18
CA PHE A 54 2.06 -8.62 -9.46
C PHE A 54 1.93 -9.73 -10.50
N ARG A 55 1.81 -9.30 -11.74
CA ARG A 55 1.89 -10.15 -12.92
C ARG A 55 3.25 -10.00 -13.59
N GLU A 56 3.74 -11.06 -14.16
CA GLU A 56 4.86 -11.03 -15.08
C GLU A 56 4.35 -10.75 -16.50
N GLY A 57 4.94 -9.81 -17.18
CA GLY A 57 4.66 -9.50 -18.56
C GLY A 57 5.95 -9.44 -19.37
N ILE A 58 5.83 -9.53 -20.69
CA ILE A 58 6.96 -9.38 -21.61
C ILE A 58 6.73 -8.11 -22.41
N ASN A 59 7.68 -7.18 -22.36
CA ASN A 59 7.61 -5.99 -23.20
C ASN A 59 7.88 -6.39 -24.66
N GLY A 60 6.87 -6.24 -25.52
CA GLY A 60 6.84 -6.73 -26.90
C GLY A 60 7.66 -5.95 -27.92
N LEU A 61 8.57 -5.09 -27.51
CA LEU A 61 9.40 -4.26 -28.36
C LEU A 61 10.63 -5.02 -28.92
N GLY A 62 10.47 -5.64 -30.06
CA GLY A 62 11.56 -6.15 -30.87
C GLY A 62 11.74 -7.66 -30.85
N LYS A 63 12.12 -8.21 -31.98
CA LYS A 63 12.16 -9.63 -32.31
C LYS A 63 13.04 -10.54 -31.42
N ASN A 64 13.80 -10.01 -30.46
CA ASN A 64 14.73 -10.82 -29.65
C ASN A 64 14.93 -10.37 -28.19
N ASP A 65 14.22 -9.39 -27.66
CA ASP A 65 14.48 -8.83 -26.33
C ASP A 65 13.23 -8.69 -25.46
N GLY A 66 12.54 -9.79 -25.22
CA GLY A 66 11.46 -9.83 -24.24
C GLY A 66 11.97 -9.50 -22.83
N GLN A 67 11.99 -8.23 -22.45
CA GLN A 67 12.27 -7.84 -21.07
C GLN A 67 11.09 -8.18 -20.20
N LEU A 68 11.32 -8.96 -19.14
CA LEU A 68 10.32 -9.22 -18.12
C LEU A 68 9.94 -7.92 -17.40
N THR A 69 8.67 -7.65 -17.35
CA THR A 69 8.08 -6.51 -16.65
C THR A 69 7.16 -7.03 -15.54
N TYR A 70 7.15 -6.34 -14.42
CA TYR A 70 6.27 -6.65 -13.31
C TYR A 70 5.29 -5.51 -13.11
N THR A 71 4.01 -5.78 -13.31
CA THR A 71 2.94 -4.80 -13.12
C THR A 71 1.92 -5.31 -12.11
N PRO A 72 1.33 -4.43 -11.29
CA PRO A 72 0.33 -4.86 -10.31
C PRO A 72 -0.95 -5.38 -10.98
N ARG A 73 -1.59 -6.39 -10.37
CA ARG A 73 -2.96 -6.77 -10.69
C ARG A 73 -3.92 -5.79 -10.03
N LEU A 74 -4.11 -4.68 -10.69
CA LEU A 74 -4.80 -3.50 -10.16
C LEU A 74 -5.81 -2.95 -11.15
N VAL A 75 -7.00 -2.64 -10.65
CA VAL A 75 -7.96 -1.75 -11.34
C VAL A 75 -8.13 -0.51 -10.48
N SER A 76 -7.73 0.63 -11.01
CA SER A 76 -7.78 1.95 -10.36
C SER A 76 -8.80 2.82 -11.06
N VAL A 77 -9.79 3.28 -10.32
CA VAL A 77 -10.92 4.07 -10.84
C VAL A 77 -10.87 5.48 -10.27
N ASP A 78 -10.90 6.49 -11.13
CA ASP A 78 -10.95 7.90 -10.71
C ASP A 78 -11.69 8.76 -11.72
N LEU A 79 -11.85 10.04 -11.41
CA LEU A 79 -12.47 11.03 -12.28
C LEU A 79 -11.50 11.55 -13.34
N LYS A 80 -12.04 12.09 -14.43
CA LYS A 80 -11.26 12.77 -15.47
C LYS A 80 -10.40 13.88 -14.87
N GLY A 81 -9.10 13.85 -15.17
CA GLY A 81 -8.11 14.82 -14.67
C GLY A 81 -7.46 14.47 -13.33
N ALA A 82 -7.90 13.41 -12.63
CA ALA A 82 -7.28 12.95 -11.37
C ALA A 82 -5.95 12.20 -11.59
N LEU A 83 -5.72 11.64 -12.77
CA LEU A 83 -4.50 10.89 -13.11
C LEU A 83 -3.22 11.75 -13.13
N GLY A 84 -3.31 13.08 -13.01
CA GLY A 84 -2.15 13.96 -13.03
C GLY A 84 -1.34 13.85 -14.31
N CYS A 85 -0.07 13.49 -14.20
CA CYS A 85 0.84 13.26 -15.32
C CYS A 85 0.86 11.81 -15.82
N LEU A 86 0.14 10.91 -15.16
CA LEU A 86 0.09 9.50 -15.53
C LEU A 86 -0.75 9.30 -16.81
N PRO A 87 -0.20 8.67 -17.87
CA PRO A 87 -0.98 8.33 -19.05
C PRO A 87 -2.06 7.30 -18.72
N LEU A 88 -3.23 7.40 -19.38
CA LEU A 88 -4.34 6.49 -19.15
C LEU A 88 -3.93 5.03 -19.37
N TYR A 89 -3.19 4.76 -20.42
CA TYR A 89 -2.76 3.41 -20.80
C TYR A 89 -1.39 3.00 -20.28
N GLY A 90 -0.81 3.74 -19.32
CA GLY A 90 0.54 3.48 -18.79
C GLY A 90 1.66 3.74 -19.80
N ASP A 91 2.91 3.66 -19.35
CA ASP A 91 4.09 3.95 -20.20
C ASP A 91 4.76 2.69 -20.77
N LEU A 92 4.53 1.50 -20.19
CA LEU A 92 5.30 0.29 -20.51
C LEU A 92 5.06 -0.31 -21.90
N TYR A 93 3.87 -0.09 -22.49
CA TYR A 93 3.46 -0.72 -23.75
C TYR A 93 3.14 0.29 -24.85
N ASN A 94 3.57 1.55 -24.66
CA ASN A 94 3.13 2.70 -25.45
C ASN A 94 3.68 2.82 -26.87
N ASN A 95 4.55 1.92 -27.32
CA ASN A 95 5.15 2.09 -28.65
C ASN A 95 4.18 1.84 -29.80
N ASP A 96 3.16 1.00 -29.62
CA ASP A 96 2.18 0.76 -30.68
C ASP A 96 1.01 1.76 -30.61
N LEU A 97 0.53 2.10 -29.40
CA LEU A 97 -0.52 3.10 -29.21
C LEU A 97 -0.03 4.53 -29.46
N SER A 98 1.23 4.84 -29.12
CA SER A 98 1.83 6.14 -29.47
C SER A 98 2.03 6.32 -30.96
N SER A 99 2.24 5.24 -31.73
CA SER A 99 2.25 5.28 -33.19
C SER A 99 0.86 5.54 -33.75
N ILE A 100 -0.19 4.95 -33.19
CA ILE A 100 -1.58 5.21 -33.58
C ILE A 100 -1.99 6.66 -33.25
N VAL A 101 -1.62 7.14 -32.06
CA VAL A 101 -1.88 8.54 -31.65
C VAL A 101 -0.99 9.53 -32.44
N ARG A 102 0.23 9.13 -32.84
CA ARG A 102 1.09 9.93 -33.73
C ARG A 102 0.61 9.92 -35.18
N MET A 103 0.06 8.80 -35.67
CA MET A 103 -0.59 8.75 -36.98
C MET A 103 -1.78 9.71 -37.06
N ASN A 104 -2.53 9.87 -35.98
CA ASN A 104 -3.57 10.87 -35.89
C ASN A 104 -3.07 12.33 -35.84
N LYS A 105 -1.75 12.57 -35.71
CA LYS A 105 -1.16 13.92 -35.71
C LYS A 105 -0.71 14.42 -37.09
N SER A 106 -0.46 13.55 -38.07
CA SER A 106 0.11 13.98 -39.36
C SER A 106 -0.81 13.80 -40.56
N ASP A 107 -1.79 12.88 -40.52
CA ASP A 107 -2.58 12.53 -41.70
C ASP A 107 -4.09 12.40 -41.38
N SER A 108 -4.66 13.41 -40.72
CA SER A 108 -6.14 13.53 -40.70
C SER A 108 -6.62 13.91 -42.10
N VAL A 109 -6.95 12.92 -42.89
CA VAL A 109 -7.73 13.15 -44.09
C VAL A 109 -9.05 13.77 -43.61
N PRO A 110 -9.38 15.03 -44.00
CA PRO A 110 -10.62 15.63 -43.57
C PRO A 110 -11.78 14.85 -44.21
N ILE A 111 -12.50 14.12 -43.34
CA ILE A 111 -13.66 13.31 -43.75
C ILE A 111 -14.86 14.21 -44.10
N TRP A 112 -14.81 15.47 -43.68
CA TRP A 112 -15.83 16.48 -44.03
C TRP A 112 -15.20 17.86 -44.25
N SER A 113 -15.94 18.76 -44.90
CA SER A 113 -15.51 20.10 -45.28
C SER A 113 -15.72 21.18 -44.19
N GLY A 114 -15.71 20.84 -42.92
CA GLY A 114 -15.88 21.77 -41.80
C GLY A 114 -14.56 22.08 -41.07
N GLU A 115 -14.51 23.22 -40.37
CA GLU A 115 -13.39 23.56 -39.47
C GLU A 115 -13.42 22.62 -38.27
N VAL A 116 -12.31 21.92 -38.06
CA VAL A 116 -12.12 21.10 -36.86
C VAL A 116 -11.32 21.91 -35.85
N LYS A 117 -11.94 22.32 -34.74
CA LYS A 117 -11.29 22.98 -33.63
C LYS A 117 -10.78 21.91 -32.65
N ILE A 118 -9.46 21.71 -32.60
CA ILE A 118 -8.82 20.80 -31.65
C ILE A 118 -8.46 21.59 -30.39
N GLU A 119 -9.19 21.38 -29.32
CA GLU A 119 -8.83 21.90 -27.99
C GLU A 119 -7.91 20.90 -27.30
N LYS A 120 -6.66 21.30 -27.12
CA LYS A 120 -5.69 20.50 -26.37
C LYS A 120 -5.68 20.95 -24.92
N GLU A 121 -5.86 20.02 -24.00
CA GLU A 121 -5.62 20.27 -22.59
C GLU A 121 -4.15 20.60 -22.36
N GLN A 122 -3.85 21.53 -21.43
CA GLN A 122 -2.47 21.89 -21.10
C GLN A 122 -1.77 20.69 -20.48
N GLU A 123 -0.59 20.33 -20.98
CA GLU A 123 0.23 19.28 -20.39
C GLU A 123 0.60 19.64 -18.94
N LYS A 124 0.21 18.77 -18.01
CA LYS A 124 0.57 18.94 -16.61
C LYS A 124 2.08 18.72 -16.45
N ARG A 125 2.76 19.63 -15.77
CA ARG A 125 4.20 19.54 -15.58
C ARG A 125 4.52 18.46 -14.55
N LYS A 126 5.37 17.49 -14.92
CA LYS A 126 5.92 16.51 -13.97
C LYS A 126 6.73 17.24 -12.88
N ASN A 127 6.61 16.78 -11.64
CA ASN A 127 7.43 17.27 -10.54
C ASN A 127 8.90 16.80 -10.68
N GLU A 128 9.81 17.31 -9.84
CA GLU A 128 11.23 16.96 -9.93
C GLU A 128 11.51 15.49 -9.63
N PHE A 129 10.72 14.87 -8.76
CA PHE A 129 10.83 13.45 -8.42
C PHE A 129 10.54 12.56 -9.65
N LEU A 130 9.43 12.80 -10.35
CA LEU A 130 9.07 12.03 -11.55
C LEU A 130 10.06 12.24 -12.70
N LYS A 131 10.57 13.48 -12.88
CA LYS A 131 11.62 13.73 -13.88
C LYS A 131 12.91 12.97 -13.56
N TYR A 132 13.27 12.91 -12.28
CA TYR A 132 14.44 12.15 -11.85
C TYR A 132 14.24 10.64 -12.07
N LEU A 133 13.04 10.12 -11.77
CA LEU A 133 12.68 8.72 -12.01
C LEU A 133 12.81 8.36 -13.50
N ASP A 134 12.24 9.19 -14.39
CA ASP A 134 12.35 9.01 -15.84
C ASP A 134 13.81 9.04 -16.31
N ALA A 135 14.63 9.95 -15.77
CA ALA A 135 16.05 10.07 -16.13
C ALA A 135 16.88 8.86 -15.67
N ASP A 136 16.61 8.34 -14.48
CA ASP A 136 17.31 7.15 -13.95
C ASP A 136 16.99 5.90 -14.79
N GLU A 137 15.76 5.75 -15.25
CA GLU A 137 15.37 4.67 -16.17
C GLU A 137 16.10 4.75 -17.51
N LEU A 138 16.14 5.94 -18.14
CA LEU A 138 16.85 6.14 -19.41
C LEU A 138 18.34 5.84 -19.28
N GLN A 139 18.97 6.18 -18.15
CA GLN A 139 20.36 5.82 -17.88
C GLN A 139 20.55 4.32 -17.73
N CYS A 140 19.66 3.64 -17.01
CA CYS A 140 19.70 2.18 -16.86
C CYS A 140 19.55 1.47 -18.20
N GLU A 141 18.68 1.93 -19.08
CA GLU A 141 18.54 1.39 -20.44
C GLU A 141 19.77 1.61 -21.30
N SER A 142 20.37 2.79 -21.24
CA SER A 142 21.58 3.12 -22.01
C SER A 142 22.79 2.29 -21.59
N VAL A 143 22.95 2.03 -20.29
CA VAL A 143 24.01 1.15 -19.76
C VAL A 143 23.79 -0.30 -20.20
N ARG A 144 22.55 -0.79 -20.15
CA ARG A 144 22.19 -2.14 -20.61
C ARG A 144 22.46 -2.34 -22.11
N LYS A 145 22.12 -1.34 -22.95
CA LYS A 145 22.41 -1.36 -24.38
C LYS A 145 23.93 -1.40 -24.65
N LYS A 146 24.76 -0.65 -23.91
CA LYS A 146 26.23 -0.70 -24.02
C LYS A 146 26.79 -2.07 -23.63
N GLN A 147 26.33 -2.67 -22.54
CA GLN A 147 26.78 -4.01 -22.11
C GLN A 147 26.39 -5.12 -23.10
N LYS A 148 25.24 -5.02 -23.77
CA LYS A 148 24.87 -5.97 -24.85
C LYS A 148 25.73 -5.81 -26.08
N ASN A 149 26.05 -4.59 -26.45
CA ASN A 149 26.93 -4.33 -27.59
C ASN A 149 28.37 -4.80 -27.33
N GLU A 150 28.90 -4.69 -26.11
CA GLU A 150 30.22 -5.23 -25.75
C GLU A 150 30.27 -6.76 -25.77
N ASN A 151 29.18 -7.45 -25.47
CA ASN A 151 29.08 -8.91 -25.54
C ASN A 151 28.83 -9.44 -26.97
N ASN A 152 28.40 -8.59 -27.91
CA ASN A 152 28.12 -8.95 -29.32
C ASN A 152 29.18 -8.47 -30.29
N CYS A 153 30.31 -7.91 -29.85
CA CYS A 153 31.43 -7.52 -30.72
C CYS A 153 32.25 -8.72 -31.20
N ILE A 154 31.61 -9.68 -31.84
CA ILE A 154 32.22 -10.55 -32.86
C ILE A 154 31.17 -10.66 -33.97
N LEU A 155 31.43 -9.92 -35.05
CA LEU A 155 30.88 -9.94 -36.40
C LEU A 155 30.10 -8.69 -36.84
N GLU A 156 30.75 -8.06 -37.80
CA GLU A 156 30.26 -7.26 -38.92
C GLU A 156 29.95 -5.76 -38.72
N ASP A 157 30.87 -5.00 -39.35
CA ASP A 157 30.71 -3.61 -39.77
C ASP A 157 29.54 -3.43 -40.75
N GLN A 158 28.97 -2.23 -40.67
CA GLN A 158 28.09 -1.49 -41.59
C GLN A 158 26.66 -1.32 -41.10
N ASP A 159 26.40 -0.19 -40.53
CA ASP A 159 25.53 0.89 -40.95
C ASP A 159 25.38 1.90 -39.81
N LYS A 160 26.06 3.03 -40.01
CA LYS A 160 25.92 4.23 -39.19
C LYS A 160 24.68 4.99 -39.64
N ASP A 161 23.55 4.79 -39.00
CA ASP A 161 22.54 5.82 -38.86
C ASP A 161 22.37 6.12 -37.38
N VAL A 162 23.18 7.06 -36.91
CA VAL A 162 23.12 7.65 -35.60
C VAL A 162 21.88 8.54 -35.57
N CYS A 163 20.80 8.06 -35.00
CA CYS A 163 19.75 8.95 -34.53
C CYS A 163 20.34 9.83 -33.41
N GLU A 164 20.66 11.07 -33.76
CA GLU A 164 20.93 12.14 -32.79
C GLU A 164 19.70 12.35 -31.90
N TYR A 165 19.67 11.64 -30.78
CA TYR A 165 18.81 12.04 -29.66
C TYR A 165 19.44 13.28 -29.05
N LYS A 166 18.73 14.40 -29.15
CA LYS A 166 19.09 15.67 -28.51
C LYS A 166 19.34 15.45 -27.03
N GLU A 167 20.55 15.70 -26.59
CA GLU A 167 21.04 15.62 -25.20
C GLU A 167 20.41 16.67 -24.25
N GLU A 168 19.26 17.23 -24.59
CA GLU A 168 18.70 18.40 -23.87
C GLU A 168 18.08 18.12 -22.51
N ASN A 169 17.99 16.85 -22.04
CA ASN A 169 17.34 16.53 -20.75
C ASN A 169 18.06 15.46 -19.90
N ILE A 170 19.39 15.43 -19.92
CA ILE A 170 20.13 14.62 -18.95
C ILE A 170 20.05 15.35 -17.60
N VAL A 171 19.06 15.01 -16.78
CA VAL A 171 19.03 15.41 -15.36
C VAL A 171 20.25 14.75 -14.73
N SER A 172 21.30 15.56 -14.48
CA SER A 172 22.50 15.08 -13.79
C SER A 172 22.11 14.56 -12.40
N LYS A 173 22.72 13.44 -11.98
CA LYS A 173 22.53 12.96 -10.58
C LYS A 173 22.77 14.10 -9.64
N PRO A 174 21.90 14.29 -8.62
CA PRO A 174 22.05 15.40 -7.70
C PRO A 174 23.43 15.35 -7.04
N GLN A 175 24.23 16.37 -7.28
CA GLN A 175 25.60 16.45 -6.80
C GLN A 175 25.70 16.93 -5.35
N ASN A 176 24.63 17.59 -4.87
CA ASN A 176 24.58 18.20 -3.55
C ASN A 176 23.41 17.69 -2.70
N TYR A 177 23.62 17.59 -1.39
CA TYR A 177 22.60 17.23 -0.39
C TYR A 177 21.32 18.10 -0.47
N GLU A 178 21.45 19.39 -0.80
CA GLU A 178 20.31 20.31 -0.94
C GLU A 178 19.45 19.98 -2.18
N GLU A 179 20.04 19.48 -3.26
CA GLU A 179 19.32 19.01 -4.44
C GLU A 179 18.57 17.71 -4.14
N TYR A 180 19.23 16.75 -3.47
CA TYR A 180 18.55 15.54 -2.99
C TYR A 180 17.34 15.89 -2.12
N LYS A 181 17.49 16.83 -1.21
CA LYS A 181 16.41 17.25 -0.32
C LYS A 181 15.24 17.87 -1.07
N LYS A 182 15.47 18.61 -2.16
CA LYS A 182 14.41 19.19 -2.99
C LYS A 182 13.65 18.10 -3.77
N ILE A 183 14.34 17.14 -4.34
CA ILE A 183 13.75 16.06 -5.13
C ILE A 183 12.88 15.15 -4.23
N TYR A 184 13.36 14.87 -3.03
CA TYR A 184 12.74 13.89 -2.12
C TYR A 184 11.86 14.51 -1.02
N ASN A 185 11.72 15.82 -0.95
CA ASN A 185 10.76 16.48 -0.06
C ASN A 185 9.46 16.76 -0.83
N LEU A 186 8.57 15.78 -0.86
CA LEU A 186 7.32 15.84 -1.58
C LEU A 186 6.16 16.47 -0.78
N ASP A 187 6.36 16.81 0.50
CA ASP A 187 5.30 17.22 1.42
C ASP A 187 4.41 18.36 0.89
N ASN A 188 4.96 19.28 0.08
CA ASN A 188 4.24 20.41 -0.49
C ASN A 188 4.15 20.36 -2.04
N GLN A 189 4.57 19.27 -2.66
CA GLN A 189 4.64 19.14 -4.14
C GLN A 189 3.62 18.18 -4.71
N VAL A 190 2.92 17.43 -3.86
CA VAL A 190 1.92 16.43 -4.26
C VAL A 190 0.57 17.11 -4.44
N ASN A 191 0.06 17.09 -5.66
CA ASN A 191 -1.27 17.57 -6.01
C ASN A 191 -2.20 16.41 -6.37
N THR A 192 -1.65 15.34 -6.96
CA THR A 192 -2.37 14.13 -7.36
C THR A 192 -1.65 12.90 -6.81
N TRP A 193 -2.38 11.80 -6.69
CA TRP A 193 -1.83 10.54 -6.20
C TRP A 193 -0.73 9.95 -7.11
N SER A 194 -0.70 10.33 -8.38
CA SER A 194 0.32 9.90 -9.33
C SER A 194 1.65 10.66 -9.19
N ASP A 195 1.67 11.80 -8.50
CA ASP A 195 2.86 12.66 -8.39
C ASP A 195 4.04 12.00 -7.64
N TYR A 196 3.77 10.94 -6.89
CA TYR A 196 4.79 10.17 -6.17
C TYR A 196 4.75 8.66 -6.47
N LEU A 197 4.03 8.26 -7.51
CA LEU A 197 3.94 6.86 -7.93
C LEU A 197 5.24 6.46 -8.63
N SER A 198 5.95 5.47 -8.07
CA SER A 198 7.13 4.86 -8.70
C SER A 198 6.78 3.62 -9.51
N THR A 199 5.73 2.91 -9.11
CA THR A 199 5.32 1.65 -9.73
C THR A 199 4.72 1.87 -11.12
N ARG A 200 5.14 1.05 -12.08
CA ARG A 200 4.60 1.07 -13.45
C ARG A 200 3.29 0.29 -13.53
N PHE A 201 2.30 0.89 -14.18
CA PHE A 201 0.98 0.30 -14.35
C PHE A 201 0.79 -0.33 -15.74
N HIS A 202 -0.04 -1.37 -15.78
CA HIS A 202 -0.49 -2.00 -17.01
C HIS A 202 -1.55 -1.10 -17.70
N PRO A 203 -1.69 -1.13 -19.05
CA PRO A 203 -2.73 -0.38 -19.77
C PRO A 203 -4.16 -0.64 -19.28
N GLN A 204 -4.43 -1.84 -18.80
CA GLN A 204 -5.74 -2.24 -18.24
C GLN A 204 -5.90 -1.89 -16.76
N THR A 205 -5.02 -1.05 -16.19
CA THR A 205 -5.11 -0.68 -14.78
C THR A 205 -6.06 0.47 -14.54
N ASN A 206 -5.99 1.53 -15.35
CA ASN A 206 -6.71 2.77 -15.09
C ASN A 206 -8.04 2.81 -15.81
N VAL A 207 -9.10 3.10 -15.06
CA VAL A 207 -10.45 3.36 -15.58
C VAL A 207 -10.86 4.76 -15.15
N VAL A 208 -11.32 5.58 -16.09
CA VAL A 208 -11.67 6.98 -15.85
C VAL A 208 -13.16 7.21 -16.09
N ALA A 209 -13.84 7.76 -15.09
CA ALA A 209 -15.21 8.24 -15.23
C ALA A 209 -15.22 9.53 -16.06
N GLU A 210 -15.39 9.42 -17.38
CA GLU A 210 -15.22 10.53 -18.33
C GLU A 210 -16.26 11.64 -18.17
N GLU A 211 -17.44 11.33 -17.63
CA GLU A 211 -18.53 12.27 -17.47
C GLU A 211 -18.32 13.27 -16.33
N TYR A 212 -17.39 12.98 -15.40
CA TYR A 212 -17.13 13.76 -14.21
C TYR A 212 -15.68 14.24 -14.17
N ILE A 213 -15.49 15.49 -13.77
CA ILE A 213 -14.15 16.12 -13.71
C ILE A 213 -13.70 16.23 -12.27
N HIS A 214 -12.48 15.80 -12.00
CA HIS A 214 -11.87 15.93 -10.69
C HIS A 214 -11.78 17.42 -10.26
N GLY A 215 -12.27 17.69 -9.04
CA GLY A 215 -12.29 19.06 -8.50
C GLY A 215 -13.48 19.91 -8.93
N ASP A 216 -14.36 19.45 -9.80
CA ASP A 216 -15.61 20.14 -10.13
C ASP A 216 -16.67 19.87 -9.06
N LEU A 217 -16.76 20.79 -8.08
CA LEU A 217 -17.74 20.75 -7.00
C LEU A 217 -19.02 21.55 -7.31
N ARG A 218 -19.13 22.17 -8.48
CA ARG A 218 -20.20 23.12 -8.77
C ARG A 218 -21.10 22.71 -9.92
N THR A 219 -20.52 22.25 -11.01
CA THR A 219 -21.27 21.98 -12.23
C THR A 219 -21.87 20.58 -12.21
N ARG A 220 -21.04 19.59 -11.94
CA ARG A 220 -21.44 18.18 -11.93
C ARG A 220 -20.64 17.39 -10.88
N PRO A 221 -20.93 17.60 -9.58
CA PRO A 221 -20.19 16.90 -8.52
C PRO A 221 -20.50 15.41 -8.52
N PHE A 222 -19.49 14.60 -8.28
CA PHE A 222 -19.61 13.14 -8.11
C PHE A 222 -19.60 12.80 -6.61
N ASP A 223 -20.61 13.26 -5.89
CA ASP A 223 -20.65 13.28 -4.42
C ASP A 223 -21.84 12.53 -3.80
N ILE A 224 -22.71 11.89 -4.60
CA ILE A 224 -23.86 11.15 -4.13
C ILE A 224 -23.72 9.66 -4.45
N PHE A 225 -23.88 8.80 -3.48
CA PHE A 225 -23.80 7.33 -3.61
C PHE A 225 -24.58 6.79 -4.82
N GLY A 226 -25.82 7.27 -5.03
CA GLY A 226 -26.67 6.80 -6.12
C GLY A 226 -26.12 7.10 -7.51
N LEU A 227 -25.34 8.16 -7.69
CA LEU A 227 -24.70 8.46 -8.98
C LEU A 227 -23.68 7.38 -9.34
N GLY A 228 -22.85 6.97 -8.40
CA GLY A 228 -21.88 5.90 -8.62
C GLY A 228 -22.51 4.53 -8.76
N TYR A 229 -23.52 4.22 -7.94
CA TYR A 229 -24.19 2.91 -7.97
C TYR A 229 -24.93 2.64 -9.28
N ASN A 230 -25.49 3.66 -9.92
CA ASN A 230 -26.25 3.56 -11.18
C ASN A 230 -25.44 3.95 -12.43
N TYR A 231 -24.11 4.08 -12.31
CA TYR A 231 -23.27 4.43 -13.45
C TYR A 231 -22.88 3.18 -14.26
N GLU A 232 -23.83 2.67 -15.04
CA GLU A 232 -23.73 1.39 -15.76
C GLU A 232 -22.49 1.31 -16.66
N ASN A 233 -22.24 2.31 -17.51
CA ASN A 233 -21.10 2.30 -18.43
C ASN A 233 -19.76 2.16 -17.69
N LEU A 234 -19.58 2.89 -16.58
CA LEU A 234 -18.36 2.81 -15.77
C LEU A 234 -18.23 1.43 -15.12
N VAL A 235 -19.34 0.84 -14.68
CA VAL A 235 -19.35 -0.49 -14.05
C VAL A 235 -18.98 -1.56 -15.06
N GLU A 236 -19.48 -1.50 -16.30
CA GLU A 236 -19.12 -2.41 -17.40
C GLU A 236 -17.63 -2.32 -17.75
N ASP A 237 -17.09 -1.10 -17.89
CA ASP A 237 -15.65 -0.90 -18.13
C ASP A 237 -14.80 -1.51 -17.02
N ILE A 238 -15.18 -1.30 -15.76
CA ILE A 238 -14.46 -1.87 -14.59
C ILE A 238 -14.53 -3.40 -14.62
N GLU A 239 -15.68 -3.98 -14.94
CA GLU A 239 -15.88 -5.42 -15.02
C GLU A 239 -14.98 -6.05 -16.07
N ASP A 240 -14.85 -5.45 -17.25
CA ASP A 240 -13.96 -5.91 -18.32
C ASP A 240 -12.50 -5.91 -17.89
N HIS A 241 -12.06 -4.86 -17.18
CA HIS A 241 -10.71 -4.78 -16.63
C HIS A 241 -10.46 -5.82 -15.53
N ILE A 242 -11.45 -6.09 -14.66
CA ILE A 242 -11.37 -7.16 -13.65
C ILE A 242 -11.28 -8.53 -14.33
N ARG A 243 -12.09 -8.77 -15.34
CA ARG A 243 -12.13 -10.04 -16.10
C ARG A 243 -10.78 -10.31 -16.76
N PHE A 244 -10.15 -9.27 -17.36
CA PHE A 244 -8.82 -9.38 -17.93
C PHE A 244 -7.79 -9.92 -16.91
N PHE A 245 -7.70 -9.32 -15.71
CA PHE A 245 -6.76 -9.80 -14.68
C PHE A 245 -7.15 -11.15 -14.07
N ALA A 246 -8.44 -11.46 -14.03
CA ALA A 246 -8.93 -12.72 -13.49
C ALA A 246 -8.65 -13.90 -14.43
N GLU A 247 -8.78 -13.70 -15.75
CA GLU A 247 -8.49 -14.72 -16.78
C GLU A 247 -7.00 -15.01 -16.90
N GLU A 248 -6.14 -13.98 -16.70
CA GLU A 248 -4.69 -14.15 -16.72
C GLU A 248 -4.16 -14.91 -15.50
N ALA A 249 -4.91 -14.92 -14.40
CA ALA A 249 -4.48 -15.52 -13.14
C ALA A 249 -4.77 -17.02 -13.09
N ASP A 250 -3.74 -17.86 -12.98
CA ASP A 250 -3.91 -19.33 -12.85
C ASP A 250 -4.78 -19.71 -11.64
N TYR A 251 -4.57 -19.05 -10.51
CA TYR A 251 -5.33 -19.26 -9.27
C TYR A 251 -5.72 -17.94 -8.61
N LEU A 252 -6.88 -17.41 -8.96
CA LEU A 252 -7.45 -16.27 -8.27
C LEU A 252 -7.93 -16.68 -6.87
N LYS A 253 -7.39 -16.01 -5.82
CA LYS A 253 -7.74 -16.26 -4.41
C LYS A 253 -8.74 -15.25 -3.86
N GLY A 254 -8.72 -14.03 -4.34
CA GLY A 254 -9.64 -13.03 -3.86
C GLY A 254 -9.33 -11.62 -4.33
N PHE A 255 -10.01 -10.68 -3.69
CA PHE A 255 -9.99 -9.28 -4.03
C PHE A 255 -9.71 -8.41 -2.81
N HIS A 256 -8.86 -7.42 -2.97
CA HIS A 256 -8.76 -6.27 -2.08
C HIS A 256 -9.56 -5.12 -2.69
N MET A 257 -10.34 -4.42 -1.89
CA MET A 257 -11.13 -3.28 -2.35
C MET A 257 -10.86 -2.08 -1.44
N LEU A 258 -10.20 -1.06 -1.96
CA LEU A 258 -10.06 0.25 -1.33
C LEU A 258 -11.15 1.14 -1.91
N VAL A 259 -12.01 1.70 -1.10
CA VAL A 259 -13.22 2.41 -1.56
C VAL A 259 -13.38 3.72 -0.81
N ASP A 260 -13.43 4.84 -1.52
CA ASP A 260 -13.82 6.11 -0.90
C ASP A 260 -15.29 6.02 -0.46
N ALA A 261 -15.52 6.14 0.84
CA ALA A 261 -16.82 5.79 1.42
C ALA A 261 -17.79 6.95 1.51
N ASN A 262 -17.32 8.19 1.41
CA ASN A 262 -18.08 9.40 1.68
C ASN A 262 -18.60 10.13 0.44
N ASP A 263 -18.41 9.56 -0.76
CA ASP A 263 -18.83 10.12 -2.05
C ASP A 263 -19.49 9.07 -2.95
N ALA A 264 -19.60 9.34 -4.25
CA ALA A 264 -20.23 8.45 -5.22
C ALA A 264 -19.40 7.18 -5.50
N PHE A 265 -18.08 7.18 -5.26
CA PHE A 265 -17.26 5.98 -5.39
C PHE A 265 -17.67 4.88 -4.43
N GLY A 266 -18.25 5.22 -3.28
CA GLY A 266 -18.90 4.26 -2.40
C GLY A 266 -19.99 3.45 -3.11
N GLY A 267 -20.76 4.11 -3.98
CA GLY A 267 -21.78 3.47 -4.83
C GLY A 267 -21.16 2.54 -5.88
N VAL A 268 -20.14 3.00 -6.60
CA VAL A 268 -19.39 2.17 -7.57
C VAL A 268 -18.81 0.93 -6.89
N GLY A 269 -18.11 1.11 -5.77
CA GLY A 269 -17.52 0.00 -5.01
C GLY A 269 -18.55 -1.02 -4.53
N CYS A 270 -19.73 -0.56 -4.09
CA CYS A 270 -20.83 -1.46 -3.71
C CYS A 270 -21.35 -2.24 -4.90
N LYS A 271 -21.60 -1.60 -6.04
CA LYS A 271 -22.10 -2.25 -7.25
C LYS A 271 -21.12 -3.31 -7.74
N ILE A 272 -19.83 -2.98 -7.82
CA ILE A 272 -18.78 -3.95 -8.18
C ILE A 272 -18.68 -5.08 -7.14
N SER A 273 -18.80 -4.79 -5.84
CA SER A 273 -18.76 -5.85 -4.82
C SER A 273 -19.92 -6.85 -4.93
N GLU A 274 -21.10 -6.40 -5.37
CA GLU A 274 -22.25 -7.26 -5.68
C GLU A 274 -21.95 -8.16 -6.88
N LEU A 275 -21.44 -7.61 -7.99
CA LEU A 275 -21.03 -8.38 -9.15
C LEU A 275 -19.96 -9.42 -8.80
N LEU A 276 -18.97 -9.05 -8.00
CA LEU A 276 -17.96 -9.99 -7.53
C LEU A 276 -18.54 -11.07 -6.60
N ALA A 277 -19.61 -10.78 -5.86
CA ALA A 277 -20.27 -11.77 -5.02
C ALA A 277 -21.00 -12.82 -5.88
N ASP A 278 -21.56 -12.41 -6.99
CA ASP A 278 -22.28 -13.28 -7.93
C ASP A 278 -21.30 -14.10 -8.78
N GLU A 279 -20.33 -13.47 -9.43
CA GLU A 279 -19.40 -14.15 -10.35
C GLU A 279 -18.30 -14.94 -9.64
N TYR A 280 -17.76 -14.38 -8.55
CA TYR A 280 -16.63 -14.94 -7.79
C TYR A 280 -17.03 -15.29 -6.36
N SER A 281 -18.16 -16.01 -6.20
CA SER A 281 -18.76 -16.31 -4.88
C SER A 281 -17.81 -17.03 -3.91
N THR A 282 -16.94 -17.91 -4.41
CA THR A 282 -15.98 -18.70 -3.61
C THR A 282 -14.70 -17.96 -3.26
N LYS A 283 -14.47 -16.76 -3.83
CA LYS A 283 -13.23 -16.01 -3.63
C LYS A 283 -13.34 -15.07 -2.43
N GLY A 284 -12.22 -14.89 -1.71
CA GLY A 284 -12.14 -13.96 -0.59
C GLY A 284 -12.34 -12.51 -1.05
N LYS A 285 -13.16 -11.74 -0.35
CA LYS A 285 -13.38 -10.32 -0.63
C LYS A 285 -13.20 -9.53 0.66
N ILE A 286 -12.18 -8.68 0.70
CA ILE A 286 -11.90 -7.79 1.83
C ILE A 286 -12.00 -6.36 1.36
N ALA A 287 -12.89 -5.58 1.97
CA ALA A 287 -13.08 -4.18 1.66
C ALA A 287 -12.49 -3.28 2.76
N PHE A 288 -11.82 -2.23 2.32
CA PHE A 288 -11.28 -1.16 3.14
C PHE A 288 -11.98 0.16 2.76
N PRO A 289 -13.15 0.46 3.32
CA PRO A 289 -13.77 1.76 3.13
C PRO A 289 -12.88 2.85 3.74
N CYS A 290 -12.48 3.82 2.92
CA CYS A 290 -11.55 4.89 3.27
C CYS A 290 -12.30 6.22 3.41
N ILE A 291 -11.95 7.02 4.41
CA ILE A 291 -12.53 8.34 4.63
C ILE A 291 -11.40 9.35 4.77
N ALA A 292 -11.31 10.26 3.78
CA ALA A 292 -10.38 11.38 3.80
C ALA A 292 -10.80 12.44 4.82
N HIS A 293 -9.88 13.33 5.16
CA HIS A 293 -10.20 14.51 5.95
C HIS A 293 -10.92 15.55 5.08
N ASN A 294 -12.01 16.11 5.59
CA ASN A 294 -12.73 17.18 4.91
C ASN A 294 -11.91 18.48 4.97
N ASN A 295 -11.63 19.06 3.82
CA ASN A 295 -10.92 20.33 3.73
C ASN A 295 -11.73 21.46 4.41
N GLU A 296 -11.05 22.27 5.23
CA GLU A 296 -11.68 23.39 5.93
C GLU A 296 -12.30 24.43 4.98
N ALA A 297 -11.81 24.52 3.73
CA ALA A 297 -12.40 25.37 2.71
C ALA A 297 -13.87 25.05 2.40
N GLN A 298 -14.29 23.79 2.58
CA GLN A 298 -15.67 23.36 2.44
C GLN A 298 -16.53 23.75 3.64
N LYS A 299 -15.91 23.98 4.82
CA LYS A 299 -16.61 24.36 6.05
C LYS A 299 -17.18 25.78 6.05
N VAL A 300 -16.73 26.62 5.15
CA VAL A 300 -17.14 28.04 5.03
C VAL A 300 -18.39 28.23 4.17
N SER A 301 -18.82 27.20 3.44
CA SER A 301 -20.01 27.30 2.58
C SER A 301 -21.30 27.21 3.39
N GLN A 302 -22.33 27.95 2.98
CA GLN A 302 -23.67 27.91 3.59
C GLN A 302 -24.31 26.50 3.52
N ASN A 303 -23.80 25.62 2.65
CA ASN A 303 -24.25 24.24 2.45
C ASN A 303 -23.48 23.20 3.29
N PHE A 304 -22.64 23.62 4.23
CA PHE A 304 -21.79 22.73 5.02
C PHE A 304 -22.58 21.61 5.74
N GLN A 305 -23.73 21.95 6.32
CA GLN A 305 -24.56 20.95 7.02
C GLN A 305 -25.16 19.91 6.07
N ILE A 306 -25.57 20.33 4.87
CA ILE A 306 -26.13 19.43 3.85
C ILE A 306 -25.04 18.51 3.33
N ASN A 307 -23.85 19.04 3.06
CA ASN A 307 -22.73 18.25 2.59
C ASN A 307 -22.30 17.20 3.62
N ASN A 308 -22.26 17.55 4.92
CA ASN A 308 -21.95 16.59 5.97
C ASN A 308 -22.99 15.48 6.09
N LEU A 309 -24.27 15.81 5.93
CA LEU A 309 -25.34 14.82 5.96
C LEU A 309 -25.24 13.88 4.74
N SER A 310 -24.97 14.42 3.56
CA SER A 310 -24.77 13.63 2.34
C SER A 310 -23.60 12.66 2.51
N GLN A 311 -22.46 13.12 2.97
CA GLN A 311 -21.29 12.27 3.25
C GLN A 311 -21.57 11.19 4.29
N PHE A 312 -22.31 11.51 5.34
CA PHE A 312 -22.72 10.53 6.34
C PHE A 312 -23.64 9.46 5.74
N LEU A 313 -24.61 9.85 4.92
CA LEU A 313 -25.51 8.92 4.24
C LEU A 313 -24.76 8.05 3.22
N ASN A 314 -23.85 8.64 2.42
CA ASN A 314 -22.99 7.88 1.51
C ASN A 314 -22.17 6.83 2.26
N THR A 315 -21.54 7.21 3.39
CA THR A 315 -20.76 6.29 4.23
C THR A 315 -21.62 5.15 4.78
N ALA A 316 -22.83 5.46 5.27
CA ALA A 316 -23.75 4.46 5.81
C ALA A 316 -24.22 3.48 4.73
N LEU A 317 -24.54 3.97 3.54
CA LEU A 317 -24.93 3.15 2.38
C LEU A 317 -23.77 2.28 1.91
N THR A 318 -22.57 2.84 1.84
CA THR A 318 -21.34 2.11 1.47
C THR A 318 -21.07 0.97 2.46
N TYR A 319 -21.15 1.23 3.77
CA TYR A 319 -20.95 0.16 4.77
C TYR A 319 -22.01 -0.92 4.66
N LYS A 320 -23.27 -0.53 4.45
CA LYS A 320 -24.37 -1.50 4.25
C LYS A 320 -24.13 -2.37 3.02
N GLY A 321 -23.80 -1.77 1.86
CA GLY A 321 -23.57 -2.48 0.61
C GLY A 321 -22.39 -3.44 0.72
N LEU A 322 -21.23 -2.95 1.16
CA LEU A 322 -20.02 -3.76 1.29
C LEU A 322 -20.17 -4.90 2.31
N THR A 323 -20.86 -4.69 3.43
CA THR A 323 -21.13 -5.78 4.39
C THR A 323 -22.09 -6.83 3.82
N GLY A 324 -22.92 -6.48 2.85
CA GLY A 324 -23.79 -7.41 2.12
C GLY A 324 -22.98 -8.41 1.30
N SER A 325 -22.04 -7.94 0.52
CA SER A 325 -21.34 -8.67 -0.54
C SER A 325 -19.91 -9.12 -0.19
N CYS A 326 -19.19 -8.38 0.68
CA CYS A 326 -17.84 -8.74 1.11
C CYS A 326 -17.83 -9.70 2.31
N GLY A 327 -16.75 -10.46 2.45
CA GLY A 327 -16.52 -11.34 3.59
C GLY A 327 -16.04 -10.61 4.84
N LEU A 328 -15.25 -9.54 4.66
CA LEU A 328 -14.75 -8.69 5.73
C LEU A 328 -14.69 -7.23 5.27
N VAL A 329 -15.09 -6.32 6.15
CA VAL A 329 -15.06 -4.87 5.92
C VAL A 329 -14.28 -4.22 7.05
N THR A 330 -13.21 -3.51 6.70
CA THR A 330 -12.34 -2.85 7.68
C THR A 330 -12.24 -1.36 7.35
N PRO A 331 -13.06 -0.50 7.95
CA PRO A 331 -13.04 0.93 7.70
C PRO A 331 -11.75 1.59 8.17
N LEU A 332 -11.18 2.46 7.34
CA LEU A 332 -9.91 3.15 7.59
C LEU A 332 -10.08 4.67 7.53
N SER A 333 -9.64 5.37 8.57
CA SER A 333 -9.59 6.83 8.59
C SER A 333 -8.64 7.36 9.65
N LEU A 334 -7.98 8.46 9.32
CA LEU A 334 -7.25 9.30 10.28
C LEU A 334 -7.90 10.69 10.42
N SER A 335 -9.08 10.88 9.83
CA SER A 335 -9.82 12.14 9.90
C SER A 335 -10.30 12.43 11.33
N LYS A 336 -10.18 13.68 11.75
CA LYS A 336 -10.67 14.16 13.04
C LYS A 336 -12.19 14.12 13.14
N ASP A 337 -12.84 14.37 12.01
CA ASP A 337 -14.29 14.58 11.95
C ASP A 337 -15.08 13.26 12.08
N THR A 338 -14.42 12.13 11.81
CA THR A 338 -15.03 10.79 11.91
C THR A 338 -15.07 10.22 13.34
N PHE A 339 -14.44 10.92 14.30
CA PHE A 339 -14.38 10.47 15.68
C PHE A 339 -15.13 11.45 16.59
N PRO A 340 -16.27 11.04 17.20
CA PRO A 340 -17.11 11.94 17.99
C PRO A 340 -16.50 12.39 19.33
N ILE A 341 -15.31 11.91 19.68
CA ILE A 341 -14.65 12.25 20.95
C ILE A 341 -13.94 13.60 20.81
N LYS A 342 -14.47 14.61 21.47
CA LYS A 342 -13.87 15.94 21.58
C LYS A 342 -12.40 15.84 22.02
N ASN A 343 -11.51 16.43 21.23
CA ASN A 343 -10.10 16.73 21.51
C ASN A 343 -9.04 15.63 21.34
N ASN A 344 -9.35 14.40 20.93
CA ASN A 344 -8.28 13.45 20.67
C ASN A 344 -8.11 13.22 19.17
N TYR A 345 -7.14 13.96 18.57
CA TYR A 345 -6.39 13.40 17.46
C TYR A 345 -6.00 11.98 17.83
N ARG A 346 -6.14 11.05 16.91
CA ARG A 346 -5.42 9.81 17.07
C ARG A 346 -3.95 10.10 16.87
N ARG A 347 -3.31 10.47 17.95
CA ARG A 347 -1.89 10.68 17.96
C ARG A 347 -1.24 9.31 17.91
N ILE A 348 -0.66 8.99 16.75
CA ILE A 348 0.20 7.81 16.64
C ILE A 348 1.51 8.22 17.31
N PRO A 349 1.93 7.52 18.37
CA PRO A 349 3.18 7.84 19.06
C PRO A 349 4.34 7.85 18.06
N MET A 350 5.25 8.84 18.19
CA MET A 350 6.47 8.98 17.36
C MET A 350 6.22 9.33 15.88
N VAL A 351 4.99 9.63 15.48
CA VAL A 351 4.65 10.01 14.11
C VAL A 351 4.09 11.43 14.10
N ASN A 352 4.73 12.31 13.35
CA ASN A 352 4.31 13.69 13.13
C ASN A 352 3.70 13.80 11.74
N TYR A 353 2.40 13.88 11.64
CA TYR A 353 1.70 13.99 10.37
C TYR A 353 0.64 15.08 10.39
N GLN A 354 0.37 15.65 9.23
CA GLN A 354 -0.69 16.63 9.04
C GLN A 354 -1.97 15.90 8.61
N THR A 355 -3.02 16.01 9.43
CA THR A 355 -4.30 15.31 9.16
C THR A 355 -5.00 15.82 7.91
N GLN A 356 -4.71 17.05 7.47
CA GLN A 356 -5.27 17.66 6.27
C GLN A 356 -4.52 17.28 4.99
N ASN A 357 -3.31 16.71 5.14
CA ASN A 357 -2.47 16.33 4.01
C ASN A 357 -2.74 14.86 3.64
N ASN A 358 -3.39 14.64 2.49
CA ASN A 358 -3.70 13.30 2.00
C ASN A 358 -2.45 12.45 1.78
N TYR A 359 -1.34 13.06 1.36
CA TYR A 359 -0.07 12.36 1.17
C TYR A 359 0.48 11.78 2.48
N HIS A 360 0.32 12.48 3.62
CA HIS A 360 0.75 11.98 4.93
C HIS A 360 -0.19 10.90 5.47
N THR A 361 -1.50 11.17 5.44
CA THR A 361 -2.49 10.26 6.02
C THR A 361 -2.60 8.96 5.25
N SER A 362 -2.54 9.03 3.92
CA SER A 362 -2.58 7.85 3.05
C SER A 362 -1.36 6.94 3.22
N ALA A 363 -0.17 7.49 3.49
CA ALA A 363 1.03 6.70 3.76
C ALA A 363 0.89 5.81 5.00
N ILE A 364 0.31 6.37 6.07
CA ILE A 364 0.04 5.62 7.31
C ILE A 364 -1.00 4.52 7.07
N LEU A 365 -2.08 4.84 6.34
CA LEU A 365 -3.10 3.83 6.01
C LEU A 365 -2.57 2.77 5.05
N ALA A 366 -1.71 3.13 4.10
CA ALA A 366 -1.05 2.18 3.21
C ALA A 366 -0.15 1.21 3.98
N ALA A 367 0.62 1.70 4.96
CA ALA A 367 1.41 0.86 5.85
C ALA A 367 0.54 -0.13 6.65
N ALA A 368 -0.66 0.30 7.06
CA ALA A 368 -1.62 -0.57 7.72
C ALA A 368 -2.17 -1.63 6.76
N VAL A 369 -2.62 -1.26 5.56
CA VAL A 369 -3.12 -2.19 4.54
C VAL A 369 -2.03 -3.19 4.14
N ASP A 370 -0.79 -2.73 3.95
CA ASP A 370 0.34 -3.60 3.68
C ASP A 370 0.52 -4.64 4.77
N THR A 371 0.52 -4.22 6.03
CA THR A 371 0.74 -5.10 7.18
C THR A 371 -0.45 -6.05 7.40
N ILE A 372 -1.68 -5.59 7.25
CA ILE A 372 -2.90 -6.43 7.34
C ILE A 372 -2.90 -7.54 6.29
N THR A 373 -2.39 -7.26 5.09
CA THR A 373 -2.40 -8.20 3.96
C THR A 373 -1.23 -9.18 3.93
N LEU A 374 -0.26 -9.07 4.84
CA LEU A 374 0.90 -9.97 4.93
C LEU A 374 0.56 -11.47 5.06
N PRO A 375 -0.46 -11.89 5.81
CA PRO A 375 -0.70 -13.32 6.05
C PRO A 375 -0.80 -14.15 4.78
N TRP A 376 -1.44 -13.66 3.73
CA TRP A 376 -1.61 -14.40 2.48
C TRP A 376 -0.55 -14.07 1.41
N ARG A 377 0.32 -13.10 1.68
CA ARG A 377 1.45 -12.73 0.82
C ARG A 377 2.79 -13.32 1.30
N SER A 378 2.86 -13.79 2.54
CA SER A 378 4.07 -14.40 3.09
C SER A 378 4.40 -15.71 2.38
N ARG A 379 5.69 -15.96 2.08
CA ARG A 379 6.19 -17.25 1.57
C ARG A 379 6.29 -18.28 2.68
N ARG A 380 6.67 -17.81 3.89
CA ARG A 380 6.73 -18.64 5.08
C ARG A 380 5.41 -18.50 5.84
N ASN A 381 4.89 -19.55 6.41
CA ASN A 381 3.68 -19.51 7.26
C ASN A 381 2.49 -18.79 6.61
N ARG A 382 2.25 -19.04 5.31
CA ARG A 382 1.14 -18.46 4.57
C ARG A 382 -0.18 -18.88 5.19
N ILE A 383 -1.05 -17.92 5.47
CA ILE A 383 -2.43 -18.12 5.90
C ILE A 383 -3.33 -17.64 4.77
N ASP A 384 -4.29 -18.45 4.37
CA ASP A 384 -5.18 -18.08 3.25
C ASP A 384 -6.10 -16.91 3.63
N MET A 385 -6.40 -16.03 2.69
CA MET A 385 -7.31 -14.89 2.89
C MET A 385 -8.66 -15.36 3.45
N HIS A 386 -9.20 -16.44 2.90
CA HIS A 386 -10.48 -17.01 3.34
C HIS A 386 -10.42 -17.48 4.81
N GLU A 387 -9.30 -18.01 5.25
CA GLU A 387 -9.10 -18.44 6.64
C GLU A 387 -9.13 -17.24 7.61
N ILE A 388 -8.45 -16.14 7.26
CA ILE A 388 -8.48 -14.89 8.05
C ILE A 388 -9.89 -14.34 8.11
N VAL A 389 -10.57 -14.25 6.96
CA VAL A 389 -11.94 -13.78 6.88
C VAL A 389 -12.87 -14.62 7.75
N SER A 390 -12.77 -15.95 7.69
CA SER A 390 -13.62 -16.84 8.48
C SER A 390 -13.36 -16.75 9.98
N LYS A 391 -12.10 -16.56 10.40
CA LYS A 391 -11.73 -16.37 11.81
C LYS A 391 -12.24 -15.05 12.38
N LEU A 392 -12.21 -13.97 11.59
CA LEU A 392 -12.65 -12.64 12.02
C LEU A 392 -14.16 -12.45 11.88
N ASN A 393 -14.81 -13.15 10.95
CA ASN A 393 -16.26 -13.10 10.72
C ASN A 393 -17.01 -14.03 11.68
N LEU A 394 -16.90 -13.76 12.99
CA LEU A 394 -17.61 -14.55 13.99
C LEU A 394 -19.08 -14.16 14.04
N ASN A 395 -19.97 -15.17 14.02
CA ASN A 395 -21.41 -14.98 14.13
C ASN A 395 -22.00 -14.00 13.09
N GLY A 396 -21.42 -13.97 11.89
CA GLY A 396 -21.87 -13.09 10.80
C GLY A 396 -21.48 -11.62 10.97
N ARG A 397 -20.61 -11.29 11.92
CA ARG A 397 -20.08 -9.93 12.10
C ARG A 397 -18.93 -9.67 11.13
N LYS A 398 -19.23 -9.00 10.04
CA LYS A 398 -18.30 -8.77 8.93
C LYS A 398 -17.46 -7.49 9.09
N VAL A 399 -17.72 -6.64 10.08
CA VAL A 399 -16.94 -5.41 10.30
C VAL A 399 -15.87 -5.65 11.35
N ALA A 400 -14.62 -5.45 10.97
CA ALA A 400 -13.46 -5.54 11.85
C ALA A 400 -12.80 -4.17 12.07
N GLY A 401 -12.39 -3.88 13.29
CA GLY A 401 -11.57 -2.72 13.60
C GLY A 401 -10.10 -2.97 13.29
N ALA A 402 -9.41 -2.00 12.72
CA ALA A 402 -7.97 -2.02 12.52
C ALA A 402 -7.26 -1.12 13.53
N ALA A 403 -6.10 -1.58 13.98
CA ALA A 403 -5.17 -0.81 14.78
C ALA A 403 -3.75 -0.98 14.27
N LEU A 404 -2.94 0.06 14.40
CA LEU A 404 -1.57 0.11 13.90
C LEU A 404 -0.63 0.59 14.98
N ALA A 405 0.51 -0.08 15.14
CA ALA A 405 1.68 0.41 15.84
C ALA A 405 2.75 0.77 14.80
N LEU A 406 3.12 2.04 14.73
CA LEU A 406 4.10 2.54 13.76
C LEU A 406 4.92 3.66 14.41
N PRO A 407 6.21 3.47 14.69
CA PRO A 407 6.94 2.20 14.69
C PRO A 407 6.53 1.27 15.84
N LEU A 408 7.00 0.01 15.79
CA LEU A 408 6.87 -0.90 16.93
C LEU A 408 7.70 -0.33 18.10
N PRO A 409 7.21 -0.36 19.37
CA PRO A 409 7.94 0.18 20.53
C PRO A 409 9.09 -0.75 20.97
N LEU A 410 10.09 -0.90 20.11
CA LEU A 410 11.28 -1.71 20.31
C LEU A 410 12.52 -0.82 20.18
N THR A 411 13.40 -0.83 21.20
CA THR A 411 14.65 -0.09 21.16
C THR A 411 15.76 -0.88 20.45
N SER A 412 16.85 -0.20 20.07
CA SER A 412 17.98 -0.85 19.38
C SER A 412 18.61 -1.98 20.19
N ASP A 413 18.59 -1.88 21.52
CA ASP A 413 19.26 -2.80 22.43
C ASP A 413 18.32 -3.86 23.02
N GLN A 414 17.01 -3.69 22.84
CA GLN A 414 15.97 -4.60 23.34
C GLN A 414 15.66 -5.72 22.35
N PHE A 415 15.39 -6.92 22.87
CA PHE A 415 14.90 -8.05 22.09
C PHE A 415 13.38 -8.15 22.20
N PHE A 416 12.74 -8.66 21.15
CA PHE A 416 11.28 -8.76 21.10
C PHE A 416 10.71 -9.64 22.23
N VAL A 417 11.38 -10.72 22.58
CA VAL A 417 10.96 -11.59 23.70
C VAL A 417 11.02 -10.83 25.03
N GLN A 418 12.06 -9.98 25.24
CA GLN A 418 12.16 -9.15 26.43
C GLN A 418 11.01 -8.13 26.50
N LEU A 419 10.69 -7.49 25.37
CA LEU A 419 9.53 -6.57 25.30
C LEU A 419 8.23 -7.27 25.75
N LEU A 420 8.01 -8.52 25.33
CA LEU A 420 6.83 -9.29 25.75
C LEU A 420 6.89 -9.66 27.26
N GLU A 421 8.06 -10.01 27.79
CA GLU A 421 8.26 -10.30 29.21
C GLU A 421 8.03 -9.05 30.10
N ASP A 422 8.52 -7.88 29.65
CA ASP A 422 8.28 -6.60 30.31
C ASP A 422 6.78 -6.26 30.36
N ILE A 423 6.08 -6.47 29.25
CA ILE A 423 4.62 -6.29 29.17
C ILE A 423 3.89 -7.25 30.12
N GLU A 424 4.31 -8.53 30.20
CA GLU A 424 3.75 -9.51 31.13
C GLU A 424 3.93 -9.08 32.59
N ALA A 425 5.12 -8.64 32.95
CA ALA A 425 5.44 -8.20 34.31
C ALA A 425 4.61 -6.98 34.74
N GLU A 426 4.37 -6.04 33.84
CA GLU A 426 3.57 -4.84 34.11
C GLU A 426 2.07 -5.15 34.14
N THR A 427 1.60 -6.02 33.25
CA THR A 427 0.18 -6.44 33.23
C THR A 427 -0.21 -7.13 34.52
N GLY A 428 0.66 -7.97 35.08
CA GLY A 428 0.42 -8.65 36.36
C GLY A 428 0.36 -7.71 37.55
N ARG A 429 1.05 -6.56 37.51
CA ARG A 429 1.10 -5.59 38.61
C ARG A 429 0.02 -4.51 38.54
N ASN A 430 -0.27 -3.99 37.36
CA ASN A 430 -1.05 -2.76 37.17
C ASN A 430 -2.30 -2.93 36.29
N GLY A 431 -2.60 -4.13 35.81
CA GLY A 431 -3.72 -4.35 34.88
C GLY A 431 -3.55 -3.64 33.52
N VAL A 432 -2.32 -3.30 33.14
CA VAL A 432 -1.99 -2.62 31.90
C VAL A 432 -2.32 -3.51 30.70
N ASN A 433 -2.85 -2.90 29.64
CA ASN A 433 -3.26 -3.59 28.44
C ASN A 433 -2.07 -3.76 27.50
N ILE A 434 -1.91 -4.94 26.86
CA ILE A 434 -0.91 -5.17 25.83
C ILE A 434 -1.02 -4.18 24.66
N HIS A 435 -2.24 -3.82 24.29
CA HIS A 435 -2.50 -2.88 23.19
C HIS A 435 -1.90 -1.50 23.46
N ASP A 436 -1.98 -1.02 24.72
CA ASP A 436 -1.42 0.26 25.12
C ASP A 436 0.12 0.23 25.11
N LYS A 437 0.71 -0.87 25.59
CA LYS A 437 2.18 -1.04 25.62
C LYS A 437 2.78 -1.25 24.24
N MET A 438 2.07 -1.88 23.33
CA MET A 438 2.48 -2.02 21.94
C MET A 438 2.22 -0.75 21.13
N ASN A 439 1.78 0.35 21.74
CA ASN A 439 1.43 1.60 21.07
C ASN A 439 0.41 1.44 19.95
N LEU A 440 -0.50 0.47 20.07
CA LEU A 440 -1.53 0.25 19.07
C LEU A 440 -2.53 1.39 19.06
N THR A 441 -2.60 2.09 17.97
CA THR A 441 -3.58 3.15 17.73
C THR A 441 -4.65 2.63 16.77
N SER A 442 -5.93 2.69 17.19
CA SER A 442 -7.03 2.32 16.30
C SER A 442 -7.13 3.30 15.14
N ILE A 443 -7.24 2.81 13.92
CA ILE A 443 -7.41 3.58 12.68
C ILE A 443 -8.79 3.39 12.05
N THR A 444 -9.67 2.62 12.71
CA THR A 444 -11.06 2.47 12.30
C THR A 444 -11.93 3.47 13.04
N PRO A 445 -12.80 4.23 12.34
CA PRO A 445 -13.76 5.15 12.95
C PRO A 445 -14.64 4.47 14.01
N GLY A 446 -14.79 5.11 15.18
CA GLY A 446 -15.66 4.60 16.26
C GLY A 446 -15.15 3.34 16.97
N SER A 447 -14.02 2.77 16.57
CA SER A 447 -13.45 1.60 17.22
C SER A 447 -12.59 2.01 18.42
N HIS A 448 -12.88 1.42 19.57
CA HIS A 448 -12.05 1.48 20.77
C HIS A 448 -11.50 0.09 21.05
N ILE A 449 -10.19 0.00 21.26
CA ILE A 449 -9.57 -1.26 21.65
C ILE A 449 -9.79 -1.45 23.15
N VAL A 450 -10.87 -2.15 23.51
CA VAL A 450 -11.16 -2.51 24.89
C VAL A 450 -10.97 -4.01 25.04
N ASN A 451 -10.04 -4.41 25.88
CA ASN A 451 -9.60 -5.81 26.01
C ASN A 451 -10.69 -6.84 26.32
N ASN A 452 -11.77 -6.42 26.95
CA ASN A 452 -12.82 -7.34 27.42
C ASN A 452 -13.87 -7.64 26.34
N GLU A 453 -13.85 -6.89 25.22
CA GLU A 453 -14.86 -6.97 24.16
C GLU A 453 -14.34 -7.62 22.88
N ILE A 454 -13.03 -7.89 22.79
CA ILE A 454 -12.43 -8.51 21.61
C ILE A 454 -12.85 -9.97 21.55
N GLN A 455 -13.52 -10.36 20.45
CA GLN A 455 -14.01 -11.72 20.21
C GLN A 455 -13.11 -12.52 19.27
N ALA A 456 -12.40 -11.85 18.37
CA ALA A 456 -11.42 -12.44 17.45
C ALA A 456 -10.36 -11.40 17.12
N GLU A 457 -9.14 -11.85 16.86
CA GLU A 457 -8.06 -10.95 16.47
C GLU A 457 -7.08 -11.61 15.50
N ALA A 458 -6.51 -10.78 14.61
CA ALA A 458 -5.43 -11.16 13.74
C ALA A 458 -4.27 -10.16 13.91
N TRP A 459 -3.08 -10.69 14.11
CA TRP A 459 -1.85 -9.91 14.29
C TRP A 459 -0.91 -10.12 13.11
N SER A 460 -0.37 -9.03 12.60
CA SER A 460 0.67 -9.06 11.57
C SER A 460 1.81 -8.14 11.99
N ILE A 461 3.04 -8.65 11.95
CA ILE A 461 4.22 -7.93 12.42
C ILE A 461 5.30 -7.94 11.35
N ARG A 462 5.98 -6.80 11.18
CA ARG A 462 7.14 -6.64 10.29
C ARG A 462 8.39 -6.23 11.06
N GLY A 463 9.57 -6.60 10.55
CA GLY A 463 10.85 -6.05 10.97
C GLY A 463 11.46 -6.70 12.22
N ILE A 464 10.98 -7.86 12.64
CA ILE A 464 11.59 -8.61 13.73
C ILE A 464 12.38 -9.79 13.16
N ASN A 465 13.64 -9.52 12.83
CA ASN A 465 14.56 -10.54 12.35
C ASN A 465 15.13 -11.40 13.50
N LYS A 466 15.90 -12.44 13.14
CA LYS A 466 16.51 -13.37 14.10
C LYS A 466 17.39 -12.67 15.13
N ASP A 467 18.07 -11.59 14.74
CA ASP A 467 18.97 -10.85 15.62
C ASP A 467 18.22 -10.04 16.67
N LYS A 468 16.96 -9.69 16.40
CA LYS A 468 16.07 -8.93 17.28
C LYS A 468 15.02 -9.78 18.00
N PHE A 469 14.96 -11.06 17.69
CA PHE A 469 14.00 -11.97 18.31
C PHE A 469 14.42 -12.42 19.70
N LYS A 470 15.62 -13.03 19.84
CA LYS A 470 16.18 -13.54 21.11
C LYS A 470 17.63 -13.12 21.28
N PRO A 471 18.10 -12.87 22.54
CA PRO A 471 19.52 -12.69 22.82
C PRO A 471 20.30 -13.95 22.45
N LYS A 472 21.47 -13.77 21.85
CA LYS A 472 22.41 -14.88 21.67
C LYS A 472 22.76 -15.43 23.06
N ARG A 473 22.34 -16.65 23.37
CA ARG A 473 22.71 -17.32 24.63
C ARG A 473 24.22 -17.48 24.67
N ASP A 474 24.85 -16.92 25.68
CA ASP A 474 26.18 -17.35 26.08
C ASP A 474 26.13 -18.85 26.46
N MET A 475 26.78 -19.70 25.67
CA MET A 475 26.81 -21.16 25.86
C MET A 475 27.48 -21.61 27.16
N ARG A 476 27.72 -20.71 28.12
CA ARG A 476 28.49 -20.98 29.34
C ARG A 476 27.67 -21.19 30.61
N SER A 477 26.37 -21.09 30.62
CA SER A 477 25.56 -21.38 31.80
C SER A 477 24.93 -22.77 31.71
N ASN A 478 25.54 -23.73 32.39
CA ASN A 478 25.12 -25.14 32.50
C ASN A 478 23.89 -25.38 33.41
N ASN A 479 23.11 -24.38 33.75
CA ASN A 479 21.92 -24.54 34.58
C ASN A 479 20.66 -24.28 33.77
N LEU A 480 20.20 -25.26 33.01
CA LEU A 480 18.90 -25.30 32.37
C LEU A 480 17.89 -26.01 33.30
N PRO A 481 16.80 -25.36 33.72
CA PRO A 481 15.63 -26.11 34.19
C PRO A 481 15.04 -26.89 33.01
N SER A 482 14.68 -28.14 33.25
CA SER A 482 14.14 -29.10 32.31
C SER A 482 12.72 -28.75 31.84
N TYR A 483 12.61 -27.74 30.98
CA TYR A 483 11.36 -27.35 30.27
C TYR A 483 11.50 -27.57 28.77
N THR A 484 11.80 -28.78 28.35
CA THR A 484 12.05 -29.14 26.95
C THR A 484 10.78 -29.15 26.06
N GLY A 485 9.59 -29.20 26.65
CA GLY A 485 8.35 -29.34 25.87
C GLY A 485 7.72 -28.01 25.38
N ARG A 486 8.00 -26.87 26.01
CA ARG A 486 7.41 -25.57 25.64
C ARG A 486 8.31 -24.68 24.79
N TYR A 487 9.61 -24.94 24.75
CA TYR A 487 10.58 -24.11 24.04
C TYR A 487 10.57 -24.29 22.51
N ALA A 488 10.08 -25.38 21.98
CA ALA A 488 9.98 -25.62 20.55
C ALA A 488 8.98 -24.66 19.87
N MET A 489 7.95 -24.18 20.60
CA MET A 489 6.98 -23.21 20.10
C MET A 489 7.47 -21.74 20.13
N ILE A 490 8.55 -21.44 20.85
CA ILE A 490 9.01 -20.07 21.10
C ILE A 490 10.13 -19.65 20.12
N ASP A 491 10.40 -20.42 19.08
CA ASP A 491 11.49 -20.11 18.15
C ASP A 491 11.06 -19.19 17.00
N SER A 492 9.84 -18.66 17.05
CA SER A 492 9.29 -17.73 16.08
C SER A 492 8.48 -16.62 16.76
N VAL A 493 8.38 -15.46 16.10
CA VAL A 493 7.56 -14.34 16.58
C VAL A 493 6.11 -14.76 16.82
N PRO A 494 5.43 -15.49 15.91
CA PRO A 494 4.11 -16.03 16.18
C PRO A 494 4.04 -16.92 17.42
N GLY A 495 5.00 -17.82 17.60
CA GLY A 495 5.05 -18.71 18.77
C GLY A 495 5.20 -17.96 20.09
N ALA A 496 6.03 -16.90 20.13
CA ALA A 496 6.19 -16.07 21.32
C ALA A 496 4.89 -15.34 21.68
N LEU A 497 4.20 -14.77 20.69
CA LEU A 497 2.93 -14.10 20.88
C LEU A 497 1.82 -15.06 21.33
N PHE A 498 1.69 -16.24 20.72
CA PHE A 498 0.74 -17.25 21.20
C PHE A 498 0.99 -17.64 22.65
N SER A 499 2.25 -17.89 23.01
CA SER A 499 2.61 -18.21 24.42
C SER A 499 2.24 -17.07 25.36
N HIS A 500 2.49 -15.81 24.97
CA HIS A 500 2.14 -14.63 25.74
C HIS A 500 0.61 -14.51 25.92
N PHE A 501 -0.16 -14.63 24.85
CA PHE A 501 -1.63 -14.57 24.92
C PHE A 501 -2.24 -15.71 25.74
N ASP A 502 -1.69 -16.93 25.65
CA ASP A 502 -2.16 -18.06 26.47
C ASP A 502 -1.91 -17.82 27.96
N LYS A 503 -0.77 -17.25 28.34
CA LYS A 503 -0.50 -16.86 29.72
C LYS A 503 -1.46 -15.77 30.20
N MET A 504 -1.74 -14.77 29.37
CA MET A 504 -2.70 -13.71 29.70
C MET A 504 -4.13 -14.21 29.84
N LYS A 505 -4.57 -15.17 29.02
CA LYS A 505 -5.88 -15.84 29.15
C LYS A 505 -6.00 -16.60 30.47
N ALA A 506 -4.95 -17.33 30.86
CA ALA A 506 -4.92 -18.06 32.11
C ALA A 506 -5.10 -17.15 33.34
N THR A 507 -4.53 -15.94 33.29
CA THR A 507 -4.69 -14.93 34.36
C THR A 507 -6.09 -14.29 34.41
N ARG A 508 -6.78 -14.18 33.26
CA ARG A 508 -8.08 -13.50 33.16
C ARG A 508 -9.31 -14.39 33.40
N LYS A 509 -9.14 -15.69 33.66
CA LYS A 509 -10.26 -16.66 33.80
C LYS A 509 -11.24 -16.65 32.61
N CYS A 510 -10.79 -16.28 31.42
CA CYS A 510 -11.61 -16.29 30.22
C CYS A 510 -11.66 -17.73 29.67
N HIS A 511 -12.83 -18.36 29.72
CA HIS A 511 -13.00 -19.77 29.33
C HIS A 511 -13.29 -19.98 27.85
N ILE A 512 -13.50 -18.91 27.08
CA ILE A 512 -13.84 -19.04 25.65
C ILE A 512 -12.56 -18.90 24.82
N PRO A 513 -12.18 -19.91 24.03
CA PRO A 513 -11.06 -19.79 23.11
C PRO A 513 -11.37 -18.73 22.05
N MET A 514 -10.61 -17.65 22.04
CA MET A 514 -10.75 -16.59 21.04
C MET A 514 -9.98 -17.00 19.79
N PRO A 515 -10.59 -16.96 18.60
CA PRO A 515 -9.86 -17.18 17.36
C PRO A 515 -8.75 -16.15 17.19
N GLN A 516 -7.54 -16.65 17.00
CA GLN A 516 -6.36 -15.82 16.78
C GLN A 516 -5.62 -16.26 15.54
N SER A 517 -5.07 -15.29 14.82
CA SER A 517 -4.17 -15.52 13.70
C SER A 517 -2.97 -14.60 13.84
N ILE A 518 -1.77 -15.15 13.75
CA ILE A 518 -0.54 -14.38 13.91
C ILE A 518 0.40 -14.66 12.75
N SER A 519 0.83 -13.61 12.07
CA SER A 519 1.79 -13.65 10.98
C SER A 519 2.95 -12.70 11.24
N SER A 520 4.14 -13.05 10.78
CA SER A 520 5.31 -12.16 10.87
C SER A 520 6.25 -12.35 9.70
N ILE A 521 6.96 -11.28 9.36
CA ILE A 521 8.05 -11.29 8.39
C ILE A 521 9.28 -10.58 8.97
N ASP A 522 10.45 -11.02 8.53
CA ASP A 522 11.74 -10.50 9.01
C ASP A 522 12.02 -9.10 8.44
N ASP A 523 11.48 -8.79 7.25
CA ASP A 523 11.71 -7.52 6.56
C ASP A 523 10.89 -6.39 7.19
N GLY A 524 11.55 -5.25 7.44
CA GLY A 524 10.91 -4.03 7.90
C GLY A 524 10.05 -3.38 6.83
N LEU A 525 9.24 -2.39 7.23
CA LEU A 525 8.51 -1.56 6.26
C LEU A 525 9.50 -0.65 5.52
N PRO A 526 9.55 -0.68 4.17
CA PRO A 526 10.37 0.25 3.43
C PRO A 526 9.77 1.67 3.52
N THR A 527 10.47 2.55 4.24
CA THR A 527 10.06 3.95 4.45
C THR A 527 10.96 4.93 3.69
N GLY A 528 11.68 4.43 2.69
CA GLY A 528 12.45 5.26 1.78
C GLY A 528 11.55 6.12 0.88
N CYS A 529 12.14 7.11 0.18
CA CYS A 529 11.39 7.89 -0.81
C CYS A 529 10.68 6.96 -1.83
N PRO A 530 9.44 7.24 -2.19
CA PRO A 530 8.64 8.46 -1.92
C PRO A 530 7.77 8.43 -0.66
N PHE A 531 8.10 7.66 0.36
CA PHE A 531 7.35 7.67 1.63
C PHE A 531 7.58 9.01 2.38
N PRO A 532 6.55 9.65 2.95
CA PRO A 532 6.68 10.95 3.62
C PRO A 532 7.54 10.88 4.89
N HIS A 533 8.21 11.98 5.21
CA HIS A 533 9.10 12.09 6.37
C HIS A 533 8.32 12.37 7.66
N ILE A 534 7.44 11.45 8.05
CA ILE A 534 6.54 11.61 9.19
C ILE A 534 7.12 11.11 10.53
N PHE A 535 8.26 10.42 10.54
CA PHE A 535 8.86 9.93 11.77
C PHE A 535 9.66 11.00 12.51
N ASP A 536 9.50 11.02 13.83
CA ASP A 536 10.29 11.91 14.69
C ASP A 536 11.75 11.42 14.76
N LYS A 537 12.65 12.12 14.08
CA LYS A 537 14.08 11.79 14.01
C LYS A 537 14.81 11.84 15.36
N SER A 538 14.24 12.51 16.34
CA SER A 538 14.79 12.55 17.71
C SER A 538 14.46 11.30 18.51
N LYS A 539 13.42 10.56 18.10
CA LYS A 539 12.89 9.41 18.84
C LYS A 539 12.99 8.10 18.09
N VAL A 540 13.13 8.16 16.77
CA VAL A 540 13.17 6.98 15.90
C VAL A 540 14.48 6.96 15.10
N SER A 541 15.20 5.84 15.15
CA SER A 541 16.42 5.61 14.36
C SER A 541 16.09 5.41 12.88
N LYS A 542 17.08 5.49 12.01
CA LYS A 542 16.93 5.22 10.56
C LYS A 542 16.46 3.79 10.26
N SER A 543 16.75 2.85 11.17
CA SER A 543 16.32 1.45 11.07
C SER A 543 14.94 1.19 11.69
N GLY A 544 14.21 2.24 12.10
CA GLY A 544 12.85 2.14 12.65
C GLY A 544 12.76 1.76 14.13
N PHE A 545 13.88 1.66 14.86
CA PHE A 545 13.89 1.40 16.31
C PHE A 545 13.75 2.69 17.09
N LEU A 546 13.16 2.60 18.29
CA LEU A 546 13.10 3.72 19.22
C LEU A 546 14.49 4.04 19.76
N LEU A 547 14.78 5.32 19.96
CA LEU A 547 15.98 5.81 20.63
C LEU A 547 15.70 5.88 22.14
N ASP A 548 16.66 5.43 22.97
CA ASP A 548 16.55 5.50 24.42
C ASP A 548 16.60 6.98 24.88
N GLU A 549 15.70 7.37 25.77
CA GLU A 549 15.67 8.73 26.35
C GLU A 549 16.93 9.07 27.16
N THR A 550 17.76 8.06 27.51
CA THR A 550 18.99 8.23 28.28
C THR A 550 20.20 8.65 27.44
N SER A 551 20.11 8.69 26.11
CA SER A 551 21.25 9.00 25.22
C SER A 551 21.49 10.50 24.99
N GLU A 552 20.67 11.40 25.52
CA GLU A 552 20.90 12.85 25.39
C GLU A 552 22.05 13.40 26.24
N GLY A 553 22.67 12.59 27.11
CA GLY A 553 23.73 13.03 28.06
C GLY A 553 25.18 12.84 27.61
N SER A 554 25.48 12.14 26.53
CA SER A 554 26.87 11.92 26.09
C SER A 554 27.14 12.46 24.69
N GLY A 555 27.30 13.79 24.62
CA GLY A 555 27.76 14.45 23.41
C GLY A 555 29.17 14.00 23.01
N LYS A 556 29.29 12.98 22.22
CA LYS A 556 30.44 12.76 21.34
C LYS A 556 29.99 12.94 19.89
N LYS A 557 30.33 14.12 19.37
CA LYS A 557 30.32 14.44 17.94
C LYS A 557 31.13 13.38 17.18
N ASN A 558 30.49 12.40 16.63
CA ASN A 558 31.03 11.67 15.49
C ASN A 558 30.32 12.17 14.22
N LYS A 559 30.94 13.24 13.66
CA LYS A 559 30.81 13.54 12.24
C LYS A 559 31.45 12.38 11.49
N LYS A 560 30.63 11.59 10.80
CA LYS A 560 30.95 10.99 9.50
C LYS A 560 29.80 10.11 9.02
N ASN A 561 29.18 10.59 7.97
CA ASN A 561 28.68 9.83 6.82
C ASN A 561 27.71 8.65 7.13
N TYR A 562 26.58 8.45 6.50
CA TYR A 562 26.23 8.45 5.09
C TYR A 562 24.73 8.24 4.89
N TRP A 563 24.26 8.79 3.86
CA TRP A 563 23.03 8.43 3.17
C TRP A 563 23.31 7.37 2.12
#